data_7bb26092f7ed72c6912a50e9eadd4723
#
_entry.id   7bb26092f7ed72c6912a50e9eadd4723
#
_cell.length_a   1.000
_cell.length_b   1.000
_cell.length_c   1.000
_cell.angle_alpha   90.00
_cell.angle_beta   90.00
_cell.angle_gamma   90.00
#
_symmetry.space_group_name_H-M   'P 1'
#
loop_
_entity.id
_entity.type
_entity.pdbx_description
1 polymer ?
#
loop_
_entity_poly.entity_id
_entity_poly.type
_entity_poly.pdbx_seq_one_letter_code
_entity_poly.pdbx_strand_id
1 'polypeptide(L)'
;MAFIDEIKIYAEAGRGGDGVVRWRQEKFIPKGGPAGGDGGRGGDFYAQAVRDIHILSKYKAKKSFKAEKGEDGGNKSLHGKTGEDFVLKLPIGSIITNLETEERWQLLKEGEKVLLLKGGYGGYGNEHFKSSTNTTPREWKPGADGEHGNFHIELELFADIGLVGLPNTGKTSLLNAITNADAKVGDYEFTTLDPNLGDFYGYTIADIPGLIEGANTGKGLGVKFLRHIKRTKMIAHLVSFESFPKRSVLEEERSDGKRSDLKRNDRMLANYKAIRKELEKYDKNLKLGDDGLSKKEEIIVLTKFDVIEDQKVIDKKIADFKKISKKVFVLSLYDDKSVKTFRDELVKILGKKV
;
A
#
# COMPACT_ATOMS: atom_id res chain seq x y z
N MET A 1 9.84 13.89 4.40
CA MET A 1 10.25 13.19 3.16
C MET A 1 9.02 13.08 2.29
N ALA A 2 9.10 13.44 1.00
CA ALA A 2 7.98 13.31 0.09
C ALA A 2 7.58 11.83 -0.02
N PHE A 3 6.30 11.54 -0.01
CA PHE A 3 5.77 10.18 -0.23
C PHE A 3 5.91 9.85 -1.72
N ILE A 4 6.38 8.62 -2.01
CA ILE A 4 6.53 8.12 -3.38
C ILE A 4 5.64 6.88 -3.50
N ASP A 5 4.74 6.92 -4.45
CA ASP A 5 3.79 5.84 -4.77
C ASP A 5 4.18 5.06 -6.02
N GLU A 6 5.08 5.60 -6.84
CA GLU A 6 5.51 5.02 -8.10
C GLU A 6 7.02 5.20 -8.30
N ILE A 7 7.70 4.12 -8.65
CA ILE A 7 9.13 4.16 -8.95
C ILE A 7 9.48 3.15 -10.04
N LYS A 8 10.42 3.56 -10.92
CA LYS A 8 11.04 2.65 -11.88
C LYS A 8 12.46 2.33 -11.43
N ILE A 9 12.79 1.06 -11.42
CA ILE A 9 14.11 0.57 -11.05
C ILE A 9 14.64 -0.39 -12.11
N TYR A 10 15.97 -0.46 -12.21
CA TYR A 10 16.68 -1.53 -12.90
C TYR A 10 17.19 -2.52 -11.86
N ALA A 11 16.94 -3.80 -12.08
CA ALA A 11 17.39 -4.87 -11.23
C ALA A 11 18.21 -5.89 -12.02
N GLU A 12 19.24 -6.42 -11.39
CA GLU A 12 20.11 -7.43 -11.96
C GLU A 12 20.41 -8.51 -10.90
N ALA A 13 20.16 -9.77 -11.25
CA ALA A 13 20.57 -10.90 -10.44
C ALA A 13 22.08 -11.15 -10.61
N GLY A 14 22.68 -11.86 -9.68
CA GLY A 14 24.12 -12.13 -9.71
C GLY A 14 24.52 -13.01 -10.90
N ARG A 15 25.62 -12.66 -11.55
CA ARG A 15 26.27 -13.55 -12.53
C ARG A 15 26.87 -14.75 -11.77
N GLY A 16 26.89 -15.93 -12.38
CA GLY A 16 27.65 -17.07 -11.88
C GLY A 16 29.15 -16.82 -11.91
N GLY A 17 29.85 -17.40 -10.96
CA GLY A 17 31.33 -17.43 -10.97
C GLY A 17 31.88 -18.27 -12.12
N ASP A 18 33.06 -17.96 -12.54
CA ASP A 18 33.71 -18.71 -13.64
C ASP A 18 34.34 -20.01 -13.12
N GLY A 19 34.25 -21.08 -13.88
CA GLY A 19 35.06 -22.26 -13.65
C GLY A 19 36.53 -21.98 -13.98
N VAL A 20 37.45 -22.73 -13.41
CA VAL A 20 38.90 -22.49 -13.61
C VAL A 20 39.62 -23.72 -14.10
N VAL A 21 40.75 -23.50 -14.81
CA VAL A 21 41.70 -24.55 -15.17
C VAL A 21 42.81 -24.57 -14.16
N ARG A 22 42.90 -25.63 -13.38
CA ARG A 22 43.95 -25.82 -12.39
C ARG A 22 44.44 -27.27 -12.43
N TRP A 23 45.69 -27.47 -11.99
CA TRP A 23 46.32 -28.76 -11.92
C TRP A 23 46.70 -29.07 -10.50
N ARG A 24 46.49 -30.32 -10.10
CA ARG A 24 46.94 -30.79 -8.80
C ARG A 24 48.44 -30.85 -8.76
N GLN A 25 49.05 -30.19 -7.83
CA GLN A 25 50.47 -30.20 -7.59
C GLN A 25 50.74 -30.68 -6.19
N GLU A 26 51.41 -31.82 -6.09
CA GLU A 26 51.83 -32.39 -4.77
C GLU A 26 53.35 -32.66 -4.83
N LYS A 27 53.93 -32.73 -3.63
CA LYS A 27 55.35 -33.08 -3.47
C LYS A 27 55.57 -34.45 -4.16
N PHE A 28 56.44 -34.52 -5.15
CA PHE A 28 56.73 -35.68 -5.98
C PHE A 28 55.72 -36.09 -7.04
N ILE A 29 54.60 -35.36 -7.22
CA ILE A 29 53.60 -35.59 -8.29
C ILE A 29 53.33 -34.27 -9.03
N PRO A 30 54.18 -33.88 -9.98
CA PRO A 30 54.04 -32.58 -10.66
C PRO A 30 52.86 -32.50 -11.63
N LYS A 31 52.24 -33.63 -11.99
CA LYS A 31 51.09 -33.72 -12.90
C LYS A 31 49.98 -34.56 -12.27
N GLY A 32 49.42 -34.11 -11.17
CA GLY A 32 48.40 -34.83 -10.38
C GLY A 32 46.98 -34.84 -10.95
N GLY A 33 46.81 -34.39 -12.21
CA GLY A 33 45.50 -34.35 -12.87
C GLY A 33 44.77 -32.99 -12.72
N PRO A 34 43.59 -32.86 -13.36
CA PRO A 34 42.78 -31.63 -13.25
C PRO A 34 42.24 -31.44 -11.83
N ALA A 35 42.26 -30.22 -11.36
CA ALA A 35 41.84 -29.85 -10.01
C ALA A 35 41.25 -28.42 -9.97
N GLY A 36 40.76 -27.94 -11.08
CA GLY A 36 40.04 -26.67 -11.14
C GLY A 36 38.58 -26.85 -10.75
N GLY A 37 38.16 -26.12 -9.73
CA GLY A 37 36.79 -26.14 -9.24
C GLY A 37 35.81 -25.37 -10.10
N ASP A 38 34.55 -25.64 -9.93
CA ASP A 38 33.46 -24.92 -10.60
C ASP A 38 33.21 -23.56 -9.90
N GLY A 39 32.69 -22.58 -10.64
CA GLY A 39 32.20 -21.33 -10.07
C GLY A 39 30.92 -21.51 -9.26
N GLY A 40 30.69 -20.62 -8.29
CA GLY A 40 29.46 -20.55 -7.53
C GLY A 40 28.32 -19.94 -8.33
N ARG A 41 27.09 -20.24 -7.95
CA ARG A 41 25.92 -19.60 -8.53
C ARG A 41 25.86 -18.12 -8.12
N GLY A 42 25.34 -17.23 -8.97
CA GLY A 42 25.00 -15.86 -8.60
C GLY A 42 23.78 -15.80 -7.69
N GLY A 43 23.71 -14.77 -6.85
CA GLY A 43 22.58 -14.52 -5.96
C GLY A 43 21.29 -14.18 -6.73
N ASP A 44 20.16 -14.60 -6.22
CA ASP A 44 18.85 -14.29 -6.76
C ASP A 44 18.39 -12.88 -6.32
N PHE A 45 17.45 -12.28 -7.05
CA PHE A 45 16.87 -10.99 -6.72
C PHE A 45 15.41 -11.15 -6.30
N TYR A 46 15.11 -10.75 -5.08
CA TYR A 46 13.79 -10.86 -4.47
C TYR A 46 13.18 -9.50 -4.14
N ALA A 47 11.85 -9.45 -4.10
CA ALA A 47 11.10 -8.39 -3.42
C ALA A 47 10.45 -8.94 -2.16
N GLN A 48 10.43 -8.14 -1.09
CA GLN A 48 9.82 -8.52 0.19
C GLN A 48 8.93 -7.40 0.73
N ALA A 49 7.70 -7.78 1.17
CA ALA A 49 6.74 -6.88 1.78
C ALA A 49 7.15 -6.47 3.20
N VAL A 50 7.08 -5.17 3.49
CA VAL A 50 7.30 -4.59 4.82
C VAL A 50 6.20 -3.57 5.14
N ARG A 51 5.95 -3.29 6.42
CA ARG A 51 4.94 -2.31 6.85
C ARG A 51 5.33 -0.85 6.64
N ASP A 52 6.59 -0.56 6.33
CA ASP A 52 7.06 0.81 6.12
C ASP A 52 6.58 1.35 4.76
N ILE A 53 5.52 2.17 4.76
CA ILE A 53 4.96 2.81 3.55
C ILE A 53 5.89 3.86 2.93
N HIS A 54 6.85 4.38 3.70
CA HIS A 54 7.78 5.41 3.23
C HIS A 54 9.07 4.83 2.64
N ILE A 55 9.22 3.50 2.62
CA ILE A 55 10.47 2.87 2.21
C ILE A 55 10.83 3.18 0.75
N LEU A 56 9.83 3.42 -0.13
CA LEU A 56 10.07 3.78 -1.54
C LEU A 56 10.87 5.09 -1.69
N SER A 57 10.74 6.02 -0.73
CA SER A 57 11.50 7.26 -0.76
C SER A 57 13.02 7.05 -0.69
N LYS A 58 13.46 5.95 -0.06
CA LYS A 58 14.89 5.59 0.02
C LYS A 58 15.47 5.22 -1.35
N TYR A 59 14.62 4.80 -2.28
CA TYR A 59 15.01 4.36 -3.62
C TYR A 59 14.95 5.49 -4.67
N LYS A 60 14.51 6.71 -4.28
CA LYS A 60 14.45 7.88 -5.19
C LYS A 60 15.80 8.20 -5.81
N ALA A 61 16.86 8.16 -5.01
CA ALA A 61 18.22 8.50 -5.43
C ALA A 61 18.94 7.33 -6.14
N LYS A 62 18.66 6.10 -5.74
CA LYS A 62 19.32 4.90 -6.30
C LYS A 62 18.28 4.06 -7.01
N LYS A 63 18.37 3.98 -8.33
CA LYS A 63 17.40 3.27 -9.18
C LYS A 63 17.95 1.96 -9.77
N SER A 64 19.18 1.59 -9.46
CA SER A 64 19.80 0.35 -9.92
C SER A 64 20.25 -0.49 -8.74
N PHE A 65 19.85 -1.75 -8.76
CA PHE A 65 20.11 -2.72 -7.71
C PHE A 65 20.65 -4.01 -8.33
N LYS A 66 21.61 -4.62 -7.65
CA LYS A 66 22.28 -5.83 -8.14
C LYS A 66 22.49 -6.80 -7.00
N ALA A 67 22.19 -8.08 -7.25
CA ALA A 67 22.58 -9.18 -6.36
C ALA A 67 24.06 -9.54 -6.55
N GLU A 68 24.61 -10.27 -5.61
CA GLU A 68 26.03 -10.60 -5.59
C GLU A 68 26.39 -11.65 -6.66
N LYS A 69 27.56 -11.47 -7.27
CA LYS A 69 28.14 -12.46 -8.21
C LYS A 69 28.57 -13.70 -7.41
N GLY A 70 28.44 -14.90 -7.99
CA GLY A 70 29.05 -16.10 -7.47
C GLY A 70 30.60 -16.00 -7.55
N GLU A 71 31.28 -16.55 -6.58
CA GLU A 71 32.74 -16.63 -6.56
C GLU A 71 33.24 -17.58 -7.67
N ASP A 72 34.40 -17.25 -8.25
CA ASP A 72 35.04 -18.11 -9.25
C ASP A 72 35.57 -19.38 -8.56
N GLY A 73 35.69 -20.46 -9.32
CA GLY A 73 36.25 -21.71 -8.82
C GLY A 73 37.71 -21.55 -8.37
N GLY A 74 38.10 -22.35 -7.41
CA GLY A 74 39.42 -22.33 -6.81
C GLY A 74 40.30 -23.51 -7.21
N ASN A 75 41.52 -23.55 -6.65
CA ASN A 75 42.43 -24.67 -6.73
C ASN A 75 41.94 -25.85 -5.89
N LYS A 76 42.47 -27.05 -6.12
CA LYS A 76 42.23 -28.27 -5.34
C LYS A 76 40.73 -28.61 -5.25
N SER A 77 40.03 -28.49 -6.37
CA SER A 77 38.60 -28.81 -6.51
C SER A 77 37.71 -27.94 -5.62
N LEU A 78 38.17 -26.77 -5.21
CA LEU A 78 37.32 -25.85 -4.42
C LEU A 78 36.34 -25.15 -5.36
N HIS A 79 35.05 -25.40 -5.12
CA HIS A 79 33.98 -24.67 -5.78
C HIS A 79 33.85 -23.26 -5.20
N GLY A 80 33.52 -22.30 -6.07
CA GLY A 80 33.19 -20.93 -5.65
C GLY A 80 31.93 -20.90 -4.80
N LYS A 81 31.87 -19.97 -3.86
CA LYS A 81 30.66 -19.77 -3.06
C LYS A 81 29.55 -19.17 -3.89
N THR A 82 28.31 -19.52 -3.56
CA THR A 82 27.12 -18.86 -4.11
C THR A 82 27.08 -17.41 -3.63
N GLY A 83 26.80 -16.47 -4.52
CA GLY A 83 26.60 -15.06 -4.21
C GLY A 83 25.36 -14.85 -3.32
N GLU A 84 25.40 -13.83 -2.50
CA GLU A 84 24.26 -13.48 -1.63
C GLU A 84 23.07 -12.95 -2.44
N ASP A 85 21.86 -13.37 -2.03
CA ASP A 85 20.61 -12.87 -2.59
C ASP A 85 20.42 -11.40 -2.24
N PHE A 86 19.87 -10.63 -3.19
CA PHE A 86 19.41 -9.28 -2.90
C PHE A 86 17.92 -9.26 -2.59
N VAL A 87 17.54 -8.60 -1.50
CA VAL A 87 16.14 -8.46 -1.09
C VAL A 87 15.74 -6.99 -1.13
N LEU A 88 14.92 -6.62 -2.12
CA LEU A 88 14.32 -5.30 -2.22
C LEU A 88 13.11 -5.23 -1.30
N LYS A 89 13.16 -4.36 -0.29
CA LYS A 89 12.05 -4.17 0.64
C LYS A 89 11.04 -3.18 0.06
N LEU A 90 9.79 -3.59 -0.05
CA LEU A 90 8.70 -2.79 -0.62
C LEU A 90 7.53 -2.72 0.37
N PRO A 91 6.71 -1.66 0.35
CA PRO A 91 5.52 -1.60 1.20
C PRO A 91 4.54 -2.71 0.86
N ILE A 92 3.75 -3.15 1.85
CA ILE A 92 2.57 -3.98 1.59
C ILE A 92 1.65 -3.22 0.63
N GLY A 93 1.11 -3.92 -0.38
CA GLY A 93 0.29 -3.32 -1.42
C GLY A 93 1.06 -2.92 -2.68
N SER A 94 2.39 -3.13 -2.71
CA SER A 94 3.16 -2.87 -3.91
C SER A 94 2.79 -3.83 -5.03
N ILE A 95 2.53 -3.29 -6.22
CA ILE A 95 2.44 -4.00 -7.48
C ILE A 95 3.77 -3.80 -8.21
N ILE A 96 4.39 -4.90 -8.57
CA ILE A 96 5.65 -4.93 -9.29
C ILE A 96 5.34 -5.42 -10.71
N THR A 97 5.68 -4.63 -11.72
CA THR A 97 5.49 -5.00 -13.12
C THR A 97 6.85 -5.04 -13.80
N ASN A 98 7.21 -6.15 -14.39
CA ASN A 98 8.36 -6.23 -15.29
C ASN A 98 7.97 -5.55 -16.61
N LEU A 99 8.71 -4.52 -17.03
CA LEU A 99 8.39 -3.75 -18.24
C LEU A 99 8.74 -4.47 -19.55
N GLU A 100 9.48 -5.57 -19.49
CA GLU A 100 9.92 -6.35 -20.66
C GLU A 100 9.02 -7.57 -20.88
N THR A 101 8.67 -8.29 -19.79
CA THR A 101 7.86 -9.52 -19.85
C THR A 101 6.37 -9.28 -19.54
N GLU A 102 6.02 -8.09 -19.06
CA GLU A 102 4.68 -7.72 -18.56
C GLU A 102 4.18 -8.59 -17.38
N GLU A 103 5.05 -9.41 -16.79
CA GLU A 103 4.73 -10.17 -15.59
C GLU A 103 4.46 -9.25 -14.41
N ARG A 104 3.49 -9.63 -13.59
CA ARG A 104 3.05 -8.83 -12.44
C ARG A 104 3.04 -9.64 -11.16
N TRP A 105 3.59 -9.06 -10.11
CA TRP A 105 3.55 -9.59 -8.75
C TRP A 105 2.89 -8.56 -7.85
N GLN A 106 2.20 -9.05 -6.83
CA GLN A 106 1.58 -8.20 -5.83
C GLN A 106 1.94 -8.70 -4.44
N LEU A 107 2.39 -7.79 -3.60
CA LEU A 107 2.75 -8.07 -2.21
C LEU A 107 1.58 -7.73 -1.30
N LEU A 108 0.89 -8.74 -0.77
CA LEU A 108 -0.34 -8.58 0.02
C LEU A 108 -0.13 -8.73 1.52
N LYS A 109 0.87 -9.51 1.94
CA LYS A 109 1.11 -9.86 3.34
C LYS A 109 2.51 -9.43 3.77
N GLU A 110 2.63 -8.99 5.03
CA GLU A 110 3.94 -8.71 5.62
C GLU A 110 4.85 -9.92 5.57
N GLY A 111 6.11 -9.69 5.20
CA GLY A 111 7.11 -10.75 5.07
C GLY A 111 7.00 -11.58 3.81
N GLU A 112 5.96 -11.41 3.00
CA GLU A 112 5.82 -12.09 1.71
C GLU A 112 7.03 -11.78 0.82
N LYS A 113 7.69 -12.82 0.33
CA LYS A 113 8.91 -12.74 -0.49
C LYS A 113 8.65 -13.38 -1.85
N VAL A 114 8.86 -12.64 -2.92
CA VAL A 114 8.70 -13.10 -4.30
C VAL A 114 10.02 -13.02 -5.05
N LEU A 115 10.32 -14.04 -5.85
CA LEU A 115 11.47 -14.08 -6.73
C LEU A 115 11.16 -13.27 -7.99
N LEU A 116 11.97 -12.26 -8.27
CA LEU A 116 11.85 -11.44 -9.48
C LEU A 116 12.82 -11.87 -10.58
N LEU A 117 14.08 -12.18 -10.21
CA LEU A 117 15.13 -12.54 -11.15
C LEU A 117 15.99 -13.66 -10.57
N LYS A 118 16.40 -14.60 -11.42
CA LYS A 118 17.26 -15.74 -11.05
C LYS A 118 18.72 -15.43 -11.32
N GLY A 119 19.56 -15.79 -10.36
CA GLY A 119 21.02 -15.74 -10.53
C GLY A 119 21.52 -16.73 -11.57
N GLY A 120 22.60 -16.35 -12.22
CA GLY A 120 23.26 -17.18 -13.22
C GLY A 120 23.93 -18.42 -12.63
N TYR A 121 23.94 -19.50 -13.34
CA TYR A 121 24.65 -20.71 -12.92
C TYR A 121 26.17 -20.51 -12.98
N GLY A 122 26.87 -21.10 -12.02
CA GLY A 122 28.33 -21.14 -12.03
C GLY A 122 28.89 -21.94 -13.24
N GLY A 123 30.03 -21.50 -13.72
CA GLY A 123 30.75 -22.19 -14.80
C GLY A 123 31.46 -23.44 -14.31
N TYR A 124 31.79 -24.33 -15.21
CA TYR A 124 32.45 -25.57 -14.87
C TYR A 124 33.99 -25.45 -14.98
N GLY A 125 34.69 -25.94 -13.96
CA GLY A 125 36.14 -26.06 -13.96
C GLY A 125 36.63 -27.27 -14.79
N ASN A 126 37.94 -27.35 -15.01
CA ASN A 126 38.48 -28.42 -15.83
C ASN A 126 38.36 -29.83 -15.22
N GLU A 127 38.14 -29.93 -13.90
CA GLU A 127 37.86 -31.21 -13.27
C GLU A 127 36.56 -31.85 -13.73
N HIS A 128 35.55 -31.04 -14.04
CA HIS A 128 34.24 -31.46 -14.54
C HIS A 128 34.36 -32.22 -15.90
N PHE A 129 35.31 -31.87 -16.72
CA PHE A 129 35.53 -32.43 -18.07
C PHE A 129 36.43 -33.66 -18.07
N LYS A 130 36.87 -34.14 -16.91
CA LYS A 130 37.67 -35.34 -16.79
C LYS A 130 36.87 -36.58 -17.18
N SER A 131 37.44 -37.37 -18.09
CA SER A 131 36.88 -38.65 -18.53
C SER A 131 37.96 -39.68 -18.73
N SER A 132 37.58 -40.94 -19.03
CA SER A 132 38.54 -42.00 -19.36
C SER A 132 39.35 -41.70 -20.62
N THR A 133 38.78 -40.97 -21.58
CA THR A 133 39.43 -40.57 -22.82
C THR A 133 40.13 -39.21 -22.73
N ASN A 134 39.70 -38.34 -21.81
CA ASN A 134 40.31 -37.01 -21.58
C ASN A 134 40.76 -36.91 -20.10
N THR A 135 41.96 -37.36 -19.81
CA THR A 135 42.50 -37.34 -18.44
C THR A 135 43.13 -36.00 -18.04
N THR A 136 43.38 -35.11 -19.01
CA THR A 136 43.99 -33.80 -18.77
C THR A 136 43.24 -32.67 -19.51
N PRO A 137 41.95 -32.48 -19.20
CA PRO A 137 41.16 -31.46 -19.87
C PRO A 137 41.64 -30.04 -19.54
N ARG A 138 41.71 -29.21 -20.58
CA ARG A 138 42.00 -27.77 -20.47
C ARG A 138 40.74 -26.94 -20.68
N GLU A 139 39.60 -27.62 -20.81
CA GLU A 139 38.29 -27.00 -20.99
C GLU A 139 37.76 -26.46 -19.70
N TRP A 140 37.05 -25.35 -19.78
CA TRP A 140 36.31 -24.74 -18.69
C TRP A 140 35.14 -23.98 -19.29
N LYS A 141 34.15 -23.66 -18.47
CA LYS A 141 33.01 -22.81 -18.86
C LYS A 141 32.94 -21.59 -17.99
N PRO A 142 32.65 -20.41 -18.56
CA PRO A 142 32.35 -19.23 -17.79
C PRO A 142 31.00 -19.40 -17.06
N GLY A 143 30.81 -18.65 -15.99
CA GLY A 143 29.50 -18.53 -15.34
C GLY A 143 28.48 -17.85 -16.25
N ALA A 144 27.26 -18.27 -16.17
CA ALA A 144 26.15 -17.66 -16.87
C ALA A 144 25.82 -16.29 -16.31
N ASP A 145 25.33 -15.39 -17.14
CA ASP A 145 24.78 -14.11 -16.64
C ASP A 145 23.49 -14.35 -15.88
N GLY A 146 23.27 -13.53 -14.85
CA GLY A 146 21.99 -13.50 -14.14
C GLY A 146 20.94 -12.78 -14.97
N GLU A 147 19.68 -13.05 -14.64
CA GLU A 147 18.56 -12.33 -15.25
C GLU A 147 18.62 -10.85 -14.85
N HIS A 148 18.12 -9.98 -15.70
CA HIS A 148 18.04 -8.54 -15.46
C HIS A 148 16.77 -7.98 -16.08
N GLY A 149 16.33 -6.80 -15.62
CA GLY A 149 15.14 -6.18 -16.18
C GLY A 149 14.81 -4.85 -15.54
N ASN A 150 13.89 -4.13 -16.21
CA ASN A 150 13.33 -2.89 -15.73
C ASN A 150 11.98 -3.16 -15.05
N PHE A 151 11.83 -2.72 -13.81
CA PHE A 151 10.62 -2.92 -13.04
C PHE A 151 9.94 -1.59 -12.77
N HIS A 152 8.63 -1.57 -12.95
CA HIS A 152 7.76 -0.52 -12.50
C HIS A 152 7.08 -0.98 -11.21
N ILE A 153 7.26 -0.22 -10.16
CA ILE A 153 6.70 -0.50 -8.84
C ILE A 153 5.69 0.59 -8.54
N GLU A 154 4.44 0.19 -8.37
CA GLU A 154 3.33 1.05 -7.96
C GLU A 154 2.87 0.63 -6.57
N LEU A 155 2.68 1.59 -5.68
CA LEU A 155 2.07 1.34 -4.38
C LEU A 155 0.57 1.53 -4.47
N GLU A 156 -0.20 0.45 -4.44
CA GLU A 156 -1.62 0.56 -4.16
C GLU A 156 -1.82 0.69 -2.65
N LEU A 157 -2.15 1.90 -2.20
CA LEU A 157 -2.43 2.16 -0.80
C LEU A 157 -3.68 1.39 -0.35
N PHE A 158 -3.47 0.47 0.60
CA PHE A 158 -4.57 -0.14 1.32
C PHE A 158 -4.90 0.74 2.52
N ALA A 159 -6.08 1.36 2.50
CA ALA A 159 -6.64 1.88 3.72
C ALA A 159 -7.60 0.83 4.29
N ASP A 160 -7.47 0.47 5.56
CA ASP A 160 -8.46 -0.37 6.21
C ASP A 160 -9.78 0.38 6.33
N ILE A 161 -9.71 1.70 6.58
CA ILE A 161 -10.85 2.60 6.68
C ILE A 161 -10.62 3.86 5.85
N GLY A 162 -11.58 4.20 4.99
CA GLY A 162 -11.65 5.48 4.30
C GLY A 162 -12.64 6.41 4.98
N LEU A 163 -12.19 7.61 5.41
CA LEU A 163 -13.08 8.64 5.93
C LEU A 163 -13.69 9.40 4.76
N VAL A 164 -15.02 9.41 4.66
CA VAL A 164 -15.75 10.16 3.64
C VAL A 164 -16.75 11.11 4.32
N GLY A 165 -17.04 12.24 3.70
CA GLY A 165 -17.97 13.22 4.26
C GLY A 165 -17.79 14.58 3.60
N LEU A 166 -18.77 15.47 3.79
CA LEU A 166 -18.73 16.85 3.32
C LEU A 166 -17.50 17.60 3.88
N PRO A 167 -17.06 18.70 3.24
CA PRO A 167 -16.09 19.60 3.85
C PRO A 167 -16.53 20.02 5.24
N ASN A 168 -15.59 20.23 6.15
CA ASN A 168 -15.82 20.63 7.54
C ASN A 168 -16.61 19.65 8.43
N THR A 169 -16.84 18.40 8.00
CA THR A 169 -17.45 17.37 8.86
C THR A 169 -16.52 16.83 9.95
N GLY A 170 -15.25 17.27 9.95
CA GLY A 170 -14.27 16.88 10.96
C GLY A 170 -13.45 15.63 10.60
N LYS A 171 -13.35 15.25 9.33
CA LYS A 171 -12.58 14.07 8.87
C LYS A 171 -11.14 14.09 9.35
N THR A 172 -10.39 15.10 8.95
CA THR A 172 -8.96 15.25 9.31
C THR A 172 -8.78 15.41 10.83
N SER A 173 -9.68 16.15 11.49
CA SER A 173 -9.64 16.32 12.94
C SER A 173 -9.89 15.00 13.66
N LEU A 174 -10.84 14.18 13.16
CA LEU A 174 -11.11 12.85 13.70
C LEU A 174 -9.89 11.93 13.47
N LEU A 175 -9.33 11.94 12.28
CA LEU A 175 -8.11 11.16 11.99
C LEU A 175 -7.01 11.47 13.01
N ASN A 176 -6.71 12.75 13.24
CA ASN A 176 -5.69 13.17 14.19
C ASN A 176 -6.04 12.80 15.64
N ALA A 177 -7.31 12.79 16.02
CA ALA A 177 -7.74 12.45 17.36
C ALA A 177 -7.69 10.95 17.67
N ILE A 178 -7.89 10.09 16.67
CA ILE A 178 -7.92 8.63 16.87
C ILE A 178 -6.59 7.94 16.54
N THR A 179 -5.76 8.56 15.71
CA THR A 179 -4.41 8.06 15.40
C THR A 179 -3.39 8.72 16.31
N ASN A 180 -2.26 8.09 16.52
CA ASN A 180 -1.17 8.72 17.25
C ASN A 180 -0.74 9.98 16.49
N ALA A 181 -0.48 11.08 17.20
CA ALA A 181 -0.26 12.45 16.70
C ALA A 181 0.86 12.66 15.66
N ASP A 182 1.48 11.59 15.22
CA ASP A 182 2.43 11.52 14.11
C ASP A 182 1.77 11.04 12.79
N ALA A 183 0.48 11.31 12.59
CA ALA A 183 -0.13 11.12 11.27
C ALA A 183 0.66 11.97 10.27
N LYS A 184 1.63 11.34 9.62
CA LYS A 184 2.49 12.01 8.65
C LYS A 184 1.64 12.34 7.45
N VAL A 185 1.45 13.64 7.21
CA VAL A 185 0.93 14.16 5.96
C VAL A 185 1.83 13.63 4.86
N GLY A 186 1.28 12.82 3.96
CA GLY A 186 2.02 12.37 2.79
C GLY A 186 1.96 13.46 1.71
N ASP A 187 3.08 14.07 1.40
CA ASP A 187 3.21 14.95 0.23
C ASP A 187 3.10 14.09 -1.04
N TYR A 188 1.97 14.11 -1.68
CA TYR A 188 1.76 13.46 -2.97
C TYR A 188 1.98 14.47 -4.10
N GLU A 189 3.01 14.26 -4.92
CA GLU A 189 3.39 15.17 -6.03
C GLU A 189 2.29 15.37 -7.10
N PHE A 190 1.25 14.52 -7.07
CA PHE A 190 0.14 14.56 -8.06
C PHE A 190 -1.20 15.02 -7.49
N THR A 191 -1.27 15.38 -6.21
CA THR A 191 -2.49 15.91 -5.60
C THR A 191 -2.25 17.35 -5.13
N THR A 192 -3.21 18.22 -5.42
CA THR A 192 -3.24 19.59 -4.85
C THR A 192 -3.68 19.59 -3.39
N LEU A 193 -4.13 18.44 -2.87
CA LEU A 193 -4.53 18.21 -1.48
C LEU A 193 -3.97 16.86 -1.04
N ASP A 194 -3.03 16.89 -0.10
CA ASP A 194 -2.39 15.70 0.43
C ASP A 194 -3.38 14.83 1.21
N PRO A 195 -3.50 13.53 0.91
CA PRO A 195 -4.30 12.64 1.71
C PRO A 195 -3.62 12.43 3.06
N ASN A 196 -4.38 12.63 4.12
CA ASN A 196 -3.90 12.35 5.44
C ASN A 196 -4.09 10.85 5.73
N LEU A 197 -2.99 10.16 6.03
CA LEU A 197 -3.00 8.78 6.47
C LEU A 197 -2.64 8.72 7.95
N GLY A 198 -3.34 7.91 8.72
CA GLY A 198 -3.05 7.68 10.12
C GLY A 198 -2.91 6.19 10.43
N ASP A 199 -1.94 5.83 11.26
CA ASP A 199 -1.86 4.49 11.85
C ASP A 199 -2.76 4.40 13.07
N PHE A 200 -3.61 3.38 13.08
CA PHE A 200 -4.54 3.09 14.16
C PHE A 200 -4.37 1.64 14.60
N TYR A 201 -3.53 1.40 15.59
CA TYR A 201 -3.22 0.04 16.10
C TYR A 201 -2.82 -0.95 14.99
N GLY A 202 -2.01 -0.50 14.02
CA GLY A 202 -1.58 -1.31 12.88
C GLY A 202 -2.57 -1.37 11.71
N TYR A 203 -3.71 -0.68 11.80
CA TYR A 203 -4.65 -0.45 10.71
C TYR A 203 -4.43 0.94 10.11
N THR A 204 -4.55 1.05 8.79
CA THR A 204 -4.39 2.33 8.09
C THR A 204 -5.75 3.01 7.91
N ILE A 205 -5.88 4.24 8.39
CA ILE A 205 -7.05 5.10 8.16
C ILE A 205 -6.63 6.20 7.19
N ALA A 206 -7.43 6.40 6.13
CA ALA A 206 -7.21 7.44 5.13
C ALA A 206 -8.33 8.49 5.17
N ASP A 207 -7.96 9.77 5.23
CA ASP A 207 -8.88 10.85 4.91
C ASP A 207 -9.02 10.94 3.39
N ILE A 208 -10.24 10.77 2.86
CA ILE A 208 -10.53 10.89 1.42
C ILE A 208 -11.00 12.31 1.14
N PRO A 209 -10.09 13.24 0.76
CA PRO A 209 -10.47 14.62 0.49
C PRO A 209 -11.19 14.74 -0.85
N GLY A 210 -12.10 15.70 -0.94
CA GLY A 210 -12.54 16.25 -2.25
C GLY A 210 -13.51 15.40 -3.07
N LEU A 211 -14.37 14.58 -2.46
CA LEU A 211 -15.47 13.92 -3.20
C LEU A 211 -16.49 14.90 -3.79
N ILE A 212 -16.51 16.19 -3.39
CA ILE A 212 -17.63 17.10 -3.67
C ILE A 212 -17.29 18.32 -4.53
N GLU A 213 -16.07 18.79 -4.61
CA GLU A 213 -15.74 19.98 -5.38
C GLU A 213 -15.06 19.66 -6.72
N GLY A 214 -15.85 19.58 -7.81
CA GLY A 214 -15.33 19.58 -9.16
C GLY A 214 -15.07 18.22 -9.81
N ALA A 215 -15.52 17.12 -9.24
CA ALA A 215 -15.40 15.79 -9.83
C ALA A 215 -16.03 15.69 -11.25
N ASN A 216 -16.99 16.54 -11.56
CA ASN A 216 -17.66 16.57 -12.87
C ASN A 216 -16.88 17.33 -13.97
N THR A 217 -15.82 18.09 -13.64
CA THR A 217 -15.09 18.94 -14.61
C THR A 217 -13.77 18.36 -15.09
N GLY A 218 -13.43 17.11 -14.71
CA GLY A 218 -12.15 16.50 -15.08
C GLY A 218 -10.92 17.11 -14.38
N LYS A 219 -11.11 18.18 -13.59
CA LYS A 219 -10.09 18.87 -12.78
C LYS A 219 -10.16 18.49 -11.30
N GLY A 220 -11.09 17.60 -10.91
CA GLY A 220 -11.23 17.11 -9.53
C GLY A 220 -10.04 16.23 -9.15
N LEU A 221 -9.74 16.22 -7.87
CA LEU A 221 -8.71 15.44 -7.23
C LEU A 221 -8.68 14.01 -7.73
N GLY A 222 -7.79 13.88 -8.57
CA GLY A 222 -7.17 12.73 -9.10
C GLY A 222 -7.97 11.43 -9.10
N VAL A 223 -8.53 11.13 -10.25
CA VAL A 223 -8.76 9.74 -10.68
C VAL A 223 -7.60 8.83 -10.25
N LYS A 224 -6.38 9.36 -10.19
CA LYS A 224 -5.18 8.67 -9.67
C LYS A 224 -5.30 8.35 -8.18
N PHE A 225 -5.59 9.34 -7.31
CA PHE A 225 -5.68 9.14 -5.86
C PHE A 225 -6.78 8.14 -5.48
N LEU A 226 -7.96 8.28 -6.08
CA LEU A 226 -9.07 7.37 -5.83
C LEU A 226 -8.83 5.97 -6.39
N ARG A 227 -8.00 5.84 -7.42
CA ARG A 227 -7.53 4.54 -7.91
C ARG A 227 -6.67 3.82 -6.85
N HIS A 228 -5.88 4.57 -6.07
CA HIS A 228 -5.05 4.01 -5.00
C HIS A 228 -5.86 3.61 -3.75
N ILE A 229 -6.99 4.29 -3.47
CA ILE A 229 -7.89 3.92 -2.34
C ILE A 229 -8.90 2.82 -2.72
N LYS A 230 -8.83 2.30 -3.91
CA LYS A 230 -9.71 1.26 -4.46
C LYS A 230 -9.92 0.06 -3.52
N ARG A 231 -8.95 -0.23 -2.66
CA ARG A 231 -8.94 -1.38 -1.74
C ARG A 231 -9.20 -1.02 -0.28
N THR A 232 -9.90 0.08 -0.02
CA THR A 232 -10.42 0.34 1.33
C THR A 232 -11.34 -0.81 1.74
N LYS A 233 -11.10 -1.41 2.92
CA LYS A 233 -11.93 -2.52 3.42
C LYS A 233 -13.31 -2.06 3.85
N MET A 234 -13.40 -0.85 4.42
CA MET A 234 -14.64 -0.25 4.87
C MET A 234 -14.60 1.28 4.79
N ILE A 235 -15.77 1.90 4.80
CA ILE A 235 -15.94 3.35 4.77
C ILE A 235 -16.50 3.83 6.10
N ALA A 236 -15.90 4.89 6.66
CA ALA A 236 -16.49 5.67 7.75
C ALA A 236 -17.08 6.96 7.16
N HIS A 237 -18.40 7.03 7.11
CA HIS A 237 -19.12 8.17 6.56
C HIS A 237 -19.47 9.17 7.65
N LEU A 238 -18.81 10.32 7.62
CA LEU A 238 -19.01 11.39 8.60
C LEU A 238 -20.15 12.32 8.19
N VAL A 239 -21.08 12.50 9.08
CA VAL A 239 -22.21 13.43 8.92
C VAL A 239 -22.25 14.37 10.12
N SER A 240 -22.10 15.68 9.90
CA SER A 240 -22.03 16.68 10.96
C SER A 240 -23.41 17.20 11.35
N PHE A 241 -23.63 17.35 12.67
CA PHE A 241 -24.79 18.05 13.23
C PHE A 241 -24.80 19.55 12.92
N GLU A 242 -23.70 20.18 12.54
CA GLU A 242 -23.68 21.57 12.06
C GLU A 242 -24.56 21.77 10.82
N SER A 243 -24.82 20.71 10.06
CA SER A 243 -25.78 20.75 8.96
C SER A 243 -27.23 20.92 9.42
N PHE A 244 -27.46 20.84 10.73
CA PHE A 244 -28.77 21.09 11.34
C PHE A 244 -28.94 22.62 11.58
N PRO A 245 -30.03 23.24 11.14
CA PRO A 245 -30.22 24.68 11.34
C PRO A 245 -30.26 25.06 12.82
N LYS A 246 -29.51 26.11 13.19
CA LYS A 246 -29.52 26.66 14.54
C LYS A 246 -30.94 27.19 14.90
N ARG A 247 -31.28 27.13 16.16
CA ARG A 247 -32.61 27.52 16.68
C ARG A 247 -33.01 28.97 16.34
N SER A 248 -32.06 29.91 16.32
CA SER A 248 -32.26 31.30 15.93
C SER A 248 -32.79 31.47 14.50
N VAL A 249 -32.34 30.66 13.57
CA VAL A 249 -32.81 30.68 12.16
C VAL A 249 -34.19 30.04 12.06
N LEU A 250 -34.53 29.12 12.96
CA LEU A 250 -35.86 28.49 13.00
C LEU A 250 -36.97 29.43 13.58
N GLU A 251 -36.61 30.41 14.39
CA GLU A 251 -37.51 31.38 14.98
C GLU A 251 -37.82 32.54 14.01
N GLU A 252 -36.82 33.03 13.24
CA GLU A 252 -37.05 34.05 12.22
C GLU A 252 -37.98 33.59 11.08
N GLU A 253 -37.87 32.31 10.66
CA GLU A 253 -38.70 31.77 9.57
C GLU A 253 -40.10 31.29 10.02
N ARG A 254 -40.36 31.17 11.35
CA ARG A 254 -41.72 30.96 11.87
C ARG A 254 -42.60 32.23 11.75
N SER A 255 -41.98 33.40 11.70
CA SER A 255 -42.68 34.67 11.51
C SER A 255 -43.24 34.84 10.09
N ASP A 256 -42.71 34.14 9.10
CA ASP A 256 -43.09 34.27 7.67
C ASP A 256 -44.16 33.25 7.18
N GLY A 257 -44.81 32.53 8.09
CA GLY A 257 -46.03 31.74 7.78
C GLY A 257 -45.89 30.62 6.76
N LYS A 258 -44.65 30.29 6.30
CA LYS A 258 -44.41 29.21 5.33
C LYS A 258 -44.18 27.87 6.04
N ARG A 259 -45.10 26.95 5.92
CA ARG A 259 -44.96 25.54 6.30
C ARG A 259 -43.84 24.87 5.54
N SER A 260 -42.61 24.92 6.06
CA SER A 260 -41.44 24.24 5.53
C SER A 260 -40.81 23.23 6.51
N ASP A 261 -41.54 22.89 7.59
CA ASP A 261 -40.99 22.03 8.66
C ASP A 261 -40.61 20.59 8.24
N LEU A 262 -41.19 20.10 7.18
CA LEU A 262 -40.90 18.77 6.65
C LEU A 262 -39.62 18.72 5.78
N LYS A 263 -39.21 19.85 5.17
CA LYS A 263 -38.00 19.87 4.29
C LYS A 263 -36.69 20.15 5.05
N ARG A 264 -36.77 20.74 6.26
CA ARG A 264 -35.60 21.14 7.07
C ARG A 264 -35.01 20.04 7.91
N ASN A 265 -35.81 19.06 8.30
CA ASN A 265 -35.37 17.94 9.13
C ASN A 265 -34.44 16.96 8.41
N ASP A 266 -34.18 17.12 7.11
CA ASP A 266 -33.55 16.13 6.26
C ASP A 266 -32.19 16.54 5.69
N ARG A 267 -31.61 17.68 6.09
CA ARG A 267 -30.30 18.13 5.55
C ARG A 267 -29.19 17.10 5.84
N MET A 268 -29.15 16.52 7.04
CA MET A 268 -28.17 15.49 7.36
C MET A 268 -28.35 14.25 6.47
N LEU A 269 -29.58 13.78 6.32
CA LEU A 269 -29.90 12.66 5.42
C LEU A 269 -29.69 13.00 3.94
N ALA A 270 -30.00 14.24 3.54
CA ALA A 270 -29.73 14.72 2.19
C ALA A 270 -28.24 14.75 1.88
N ASN A 271 -27.44 15.25 2.80
CA ASN A 271 -25.97 15.26 2.70
C ASN A 271 -25.40 13.85 2.61
N TYR A 272 -25.88 12.94 3.47
CA TYR A 272 -25.51 11.53 3.40
C TYR A 272 -25.81 10.92 2.03
N LYS A 273 -27.05 11.10 1.54
CA LYS A 273 -27.47 10.59 0.23
C LYS A 273 -26.69 11.21 -0.94
N ALA A 274 -26.32 12.49 -0.84
CA ALA A 274 -25.53 13.16 -1.87
C ALA A 274 -24.15 12.49 -2.01
N ILE A 275 -23.47 12.23 -0.91
CA ILE A 275 -22.16 11.55 -0.93
C ILE A 275 -22.31 10.11 -1.43
N ARG A 276 -23.32 9.36 -1.01
CA ARG A 276 -23.56 8.01 -1.51
C ARG A 276 -23.73 7.99 -3.03
N LYS A 277 -24.52 8.94 -3.55
CA LYS A 277 -24.71 9.09 -5.00
C LYS A 277 -23.44 9.45 -5.74
N GLU A 278 -22.56 10.22 -5.12
CA GLU A 278 -21.27 10.58 -5.69
C GLU A 278 -20.30 9.38 -5.73
N LEU A 279 -20.23 8.59 -4.64
CA LEU A 279 -19.48 7.32 -4.61
C LEU A 279 -19.98 6.36 -5.71
N GLU A 280 -21.30 6.23 -5.91
CA GLU A 280 -21.86 5.39 -6.96
C GLU A 280 -21.49 5.87 -8.37
N LYS A 281 -21.54 7.19 -8.61
CA LYS A 281 -21.09 7.77 -9.88
C LYS A 281 -19.62 7.51 -10.13
N TYR A 282 -18.82 7.63 -9.07
CA TYR A 282 -17.40 7.37 -9.12
C TYR A 282 -17.10 5.92 -9.49
N ASP A 283 -17.72 4.96 -8.82
CA ASP A 283 -17.57 3.53 -9.10
C ASP A 283 -17.93 3.18 -10.56
N LYS A 284 -19.00 3.81 -11.10
CA LYS A 284 -19.40 3.66 -12.49
C LYS A 284 -18.36 4.21 -13.46
N ASN A 285 -17.82 5.41 -13.19
CA ASN A 285 -16.83 6.05 -14.06
C ASN A 285 -15.53 5.25 -14.16
N LEU A 286 -15.12 4.59 -13.07
CA LEU A 286 -13.93 3.76 -13.04
C LEU A 286 -14.17 2.28 -13.37
N LYS A 287 -15.42 1.90 -13.64
CA LYS A 287 -15.82 0.51 -13.91
C LYS A 287 -15.35 -0.48 -12.82
N LEU A 288 -15.48 -0.09 -11.55
CA LEU A 288 -14.94 -0.84 -10.42
C LEU A 288 -15.72 -2.12 -10.08
N GLY A 289 -16.90 -2.31 -10.65
CA GLY A 289 -17.69 -3.53 -10.44
C GLY A 289 -18.02 -3.76 -8.97
N ASP A 290 -17.65 -4.92 -8.45
CA ASP A 290 -17.91 -5.32 -7.06
C ASP A 290 -16.91 -4.72 -6.06
N ASP A 291 -15.76 -4.24 -6.53
CA ASP A 291 -14.74 -3.58 -5.71
C ASP A 291 -15.04 -2.09 -5.46
N GLY A 292 -16.17 -1.59 -5.94
CA GLY A 292 -16.55 -0.19 -5.82
C GLY A 292 -16.68 0.28 -4.36
N LEU A 293 -16.31 1.54 -4.11
CA LEU A 293 -16.38 2.15 -2.78
C LEU A 293 -17.82 2.19 -2.25
N SER A 294 -18.80 2.38 -3.11
CA SER A 294 -20.23 2.40 -2.74
C SER A 294 -20.75 1.05 -2.24
N LYS A 295 -20.06 -0.05 -2.54
CA LYS A 295 -20.43 -1.40 -2.11
C LYS A 295 -19.68 -1.88 -0.86
N LYS A 296 -18.69 -1.12 -0.39
CA LYS A 296 -17.94 -1.47 0.82
C LYS A 296 -18.83 -1.39 2.06
N GLU A 297 -18.43 -2.14 3.08
CA GLU A 297 -19.05 -2.03 4.39
C GLU A 297 -18.93 -0.62 4.93
N GLU A 298 -20.03 -0.06 5.47
CA GLU A 298 -20.12 1.32 5.89
C GLU A 298 -20.45 1.43 7.39
N ILE A 299 -19.71 2.28 8.08
CA ILE A 299 -20.06 2.80 9.38
C ILE A 299 -20.45 4.27 9.24
N ILE A 300 -21.49 4.71 9.94
CA ILE A 300 -21.95 6.10 9.95
C ILE A 300 -21.49 6.75 11.23
N VAL A 301 -20.80 7.89 11.10
CA VAL A 301 -20.27 8.65 12.24
C VAL A 301 -20.93 10.02 12.26
N LEU A 302 -21.80 10.25 13.23
CA LEU A 302 -22.46 11.52 13.48
C LEU A 302 -21.53 12.39 14.33
N THR A 303 -20.99 13.46 13.74
CA THR A 303 -19.97 14.30 14.37
C THR A 303 -20.54 15.61 14.88
N LYS A 304 -19.84 16.24 15.85
CA LYS A 304 -20.17 17.56 16.40
C LYS A 304 -21.55 17.61 17.06
N PHE A 305 -21.90 16.60 17.85
CA PHE A 305 -23.17 16.60 18.57
C PHE A 305 -23.24 17.69 19.65
N ASP A 306 -22.08 18.18 20.10
CA ASP A 306 -21.92 19.30 21.03
C ASP A 306 -22.56 20.61 20.56
N VAL A 307 -22.82 20.75 19.25
CA VAL A 307 -23.49 21.93 18.66
C VAL A 307 -25.01 21.93 18.96
N ILE A 308 -25.58 20.80 19.40
CA ILE A 308 -27.00 20.62 19.64
C ILE A 308 -27.23 20.49 21.15
N GLU A 309 -28.00 21.41 21.73
CA GLU A 309 -28.35 21.41 23.16
C GLU A 309 -29.46 20.39 23.51
N ASP A 310 -30.35 20.09 22.55
CA ASP A 310 -31.51 19.23 22.78
C ASP A 310 -31.18 17.75 22.52
N GLN A 311 -31.04 16.97 23.58
CA GLN A 311 -30.77 15.54 23.53
C GLN A 311 -31.82 14.76 22.71
N LYS A 312 -33.10 15.18 22.74
CA LYS A 312 -34.16 14.50 21.97
C LYS A 312 -33.93 14.60 20.45
N VAL A 313 -33.35 15.72 20.01
CA VAL A 313 -33.01 15.89 18.59
C VAL A 313 -31.85 14.92 18.20
N ILE A 314 -30.86 14.79 19.06
CA ILE A 314 -29.73 13.87 18.85
C ILE A 314 -30.28 12.44 18.78
N ASP A 315 -31.09 12.01 19.76
CA ASP A 315 -31.63 10.64 19.82
C ASP A 315 -32.50 10.32 18.59
N LYS A 316 -33.33 11.29 18.18
CA LYS A 316 -34.14 11.15 16.95
C LYS A 316 -33.29 10.94 15.74
N LYS A 317 -32.19 11.71 15.56
CA LYS A 317 -31.28 11.56 14.40
C LYS A 317 -30.53 10.25 14.46
N ILE A 318 -30.09 9.80 15.61
CA ILE A 318 -29.49 8.47 15.80
C ILE A 318 -30.47 7.40 15.32
N ALA A 319 -31.73 7.49 15.71
CA ALA A 319 -32.78 6.54 15.32
C ALA A 319 -33.04 6.55 13.81
N ASP A 320 -33.01 7.73 13.17
CA ASP A 320 -33.19 7.85 11.74
C ASP A 320 -32.02 7.20 10.98
N PHE A 321 -30.76 7.42 11.39
CA PHE A 321 -29.59 6.80 10.76
C PHE A 321 -29.46 5.29 11.09
N LYS A 322 -29.93 4.84 12.26
CA LYS A 322 -30.00 3.41 12.59
C LYS A 322 -30.95 2.61 11.68
N LYS A 323 -31.92 3.26 11.02
CA LYS A 323 -32.77 2.63 9.99
C LYS A 323 -31.97 2.34 8.71
N ILE A 324 -30.89 3.08 8.46
CA ILE A 324 -30.04 2.95 7.27
C ILE A 324 -28.90 1.96 7.53
N SER A 325 -28.20 2.09 8.66
CA SER A 325 -27.09 1.22 9.04
C SER A 325 -27.20 0.80 10.50
N LYS A 326 -26.84 -0.46 10.78
CA LYS A 326 -26.73 -0.96 12.17
C LYS A 326 -25.52 -0.38 12.92
N LYS A 327 -24.54 0.17 12.21
CA LYS A 327 -23.28 0.69 12.76
C LYS A 327 -23.28 2.22 12.71
N VAL A 328 -23.97 2.84 13.65
CA VAL A 328 -24.06 4.31 13.80
C VAL A 328 -23.40 4.70 15.11
N PHE A 329 -22.40 5.58 15.01
CA PHE A 329 -21.66 6.15 16.13
C PHE A 329 -21.92 7.64 16.23
N VAL A 330 -21.84 8.18 17.44
CA VAL A 330 -22.00 9.61 17.70
C VAL A 330 -20.79 10.07 18.48
N LEU A 331 -20.13 11.11 18.01
CA LEU A 331 -18.97 11.64 18.70
C LEU A 331 -18.83 13.15 18.56
N SER A 332 -18.22 13.75 19.58
CA SER A 332 -17.65 15.09 19.52
C SER A 332 -16.17 15.02 19.87
N LEU A 333 -15.35 15.78 19.17
CA LEU A 333 -13.92 15.88 19.47
C LEU A 333 -13.65 16.64 20.79
N TYR A 334 -14.66 17.34 21.33
CA TYR A 334 -14.62 18.00 22.64
C TYR A 334 -15.07 17.07 23.79
N ASP A 335 -15.49 15.83 23.47
CA ASP A 335 -15.88 14.83 24.46
C ASP A 335 -14.99 13.58 24.34
N ASP A 336 -13.96 13.54 25.16
CA ASP A 336 -12.98 12.45 25.20
C ASP A 336 -13.61 11.06 25.40
N LYS A 337 -14.75 10.99 26.13
CA LYS A 337 -15.45 9.73 26.36
C LYS A 337 -16.05 9.17 25.07
N SER A 338 -16.65 10.02 24.25
CA SER A 338 -17.23 9.62 22.96
C SER A 338 -16.14 9.18 21.97
N VAL A 339 -15.01 9.89 21.95
CA VAL A 339 -13.85 9.53 21.12
C VAL A 339 -13.26 8.19 21.54
N LYS A 340 -13.08 7.98 22.86
CA LYS A 340 -12.59 6.70 23.40
C LYS A 340 -13.51 5.55 23.07
N THR A 341 -14.82 5.72 23.28
CA THR A 341 -15.84 4.71 22.97
C THR A 341 -15.80 4.35 21.47
N PHE A 342 -15.69 5.36 20.60
CA PHE A 342 -15.58 5.12 19.17
C PHE A 342 -14.31 4.34 18.81
N ARG A 343 -13.15 4.68 19.40
CA ARG A 343 -11.88 3.95 19.21
C ARG A 343 -12.03 2.48 19.60
N ASP A 344 -12.59 2.21 20.78
CA ASP A 344 -12.72 0.85 21.31
C ASP A 344 -13.66 -0.01 20.43
N GLU A 345 -14.76 0.57 19.96
CA GLU A 345 -15.68 -0.11 19.04
C GLU A 345 -15.06 -0.32 17.65
N LEU A 346 -14.28 0.65 17.17
CA LEU A 346 -13.59 0.53 15.88
C LEU A 346 -12.57 -0.61 15.90
N VAL A 347 -11.80 -0.76 16.98
CA VAL A 347 -10.90 -1.90 17.17
C VAL A 347 -11.65 -3.23 17.14
N LYS A 348 -12.81 -3.32 17.81
CA LYS A 348 -13.63 -4.53 17.78
C LYS A 348 -14.16 -4.87 16.39
N ILE A 349 -14.53 -3.85 15.61
CA ILE A 349 -15.00 -4.04 14.23
C ILE A 349 -13.88 -4.53 13.34
N LEU A 350 -12.69 -3.95 13.44
CA LEU A 350 -11.51 -4.32 12.66
C LEU A 350 -10.94 -5.69 13.09
N GLY A 351 -10.87 -5.96 14.40
CA GLY A 351 -10.34 -7.20 14.94
C GLY A 351 -11.20 -8.44 14.66
N LYS A 352 -12.49 -8.28 14.34
CA LYS A 352 -13.37 -9.39 13.93
C LYS A 352 -13.17 -9.84 12.47
N LYS A 353 -12.31 -9.16 11.71
CA LYS A 353 -12.11 -9.42 10.27
C LYS A 353 -10.76 -10.06 9.94
N VAL A 354 -10.09 -10.62 10.96
CA VAL A 354 -8.88 -11.44 10.77
C VAL A 354 -9.24 -12.92 10.72
#